data_c153f37588dc3669832dd0be0913b294
#
_entry.id   c153f37588dc3669832dd0be0913b294
#
_cell.length_a   1.000
_cell.length_b   1.000
_cell.length_c   1.000
_cell.angle_alpha   90.00
_cell.angle_beta   90.00
_cell.angle_gamma   90.00
#
_symmetry.space_group_name_H-M   'P 1'
#
loop_
_entity.id
_entity.type
_entity.pdbx_description
1 polymer ?
#
loop_
_entity_poly.entity_id
_entity_poly.type
_entity_poly.pdbx_seq_one_letter_code
_entity_poly.pdbx_strand_id
1 'polypeptide(L)'
;MDPAPPDKFIAPALAPLYVPPGGPPQAGPSRAIFAHMGQDNIFRMCADFYVRIETSPIRVLFSDDLPEASKRLAAFFVGLLGGPPLYQQQYGDPRMRARHMAFPINEAARQVWVDCFRQTLEGAETKYGFPPQHLPGFLTFLDEFSRWMVNRR
;
A
#
# COMPACT_ATOMS: atom_id res chain seq x y z
N MET A 1 -6.02 23.65 -17.34
CA MET A 1 -6.78 22.50 -16.80
C MET A 1 -6.84 22.63 -15.29
N ASP A 2 -8.04 22.73 -14.77
CA ASP A 2 -8.19 22.87 -13.33
C ASP A 2 -7.83 21.59 -12.61
N PRO A 3 -7.12 21.66 -11.48
CA PRO A 3 -6.86 20.48 -10.69
C PRO A 3 -8.18 19.89 -10.18
N ALA A 4 -8.22 18.57 -10.00
CA ALA A 4 -9.37 17.93 -9.39
C ALA A 4 -9.64 18.56 -8.02
N PRO A 5 -10.93 18.75 -7.64
CA PRO A 5 -11.23 19.29 -6.32
C PRO A 5 -10.61 18.39 -5.25
N PRO A 6 -10.02 18.97 -4.21
CA PRO A 6 -9.40 18.17 -3.14
C PRO A 6 -10.36 17.14 -2.52
N ASP A 7 -11.62 17.48 -2.42
CA ASP A 7 -12.65 16.61 -1.83
C ASP A 7 -12.93 15.35 -2.65
N LYS A 8 -12.50 15.30 -3.92
CA LYS A 8 -12.62 14.07 -4.71
C LYS A 8 -11.75 12.95 -4.16
N PHE A 9 -10.58 13.28 -3.63
CA PHE A 9 -9.60 12.32 -3.15
C PHE A 9 -9.46 12.33 -1.64
N ILE A 10 -9.85 13.43 -0.98
CA ILE A 10 -9.81 13.59 0.46
C ILE A 10 -11.24 13.56 0.96
N ALA A 11 -11.64 12.46 1.62
CA ALA A 11 -12.97 12.40 2.21
C ALA A 11 -13.09 13.44 3.32
N PRO A 12 -14.26 14.10 3.49
CA PRO A 12 -14.46 15.06 4.57
C PRO A 12 -14.19 14.43 5.93
N ALA A 13 -13.42 15.13 6.79
CA ALA A 13 -13.08 14.63 8.11
C ALA A 13 -14.32 14.39 8.99
N LEU A 14 -15.40 15.14 8.72
CA LEU A 14 -16.66 15.02 9.44
C LEU A 14 -17.59 13.95 8.86
N ALA A 15 -17.22 13.33 7.72
CA ALA A 15 -18.01 12.23 7.17
C ALA A 15 -18.05 11.07 8.18
N PRO A 16 -19.18 10.35 8.26
CA PRO A 16 -19.27 9.20 9.17
C PRO A 16 -18.19 8.16 8.84
N LEU A 17 -17.69 7.49 9.88
CA LEU A 17 -16.78 6.38 9.71
C LEU A 17 -17.48 5.26 8.92
N TYR A 18 -16.74 4.67 7.99
CA TYR A 18 -17.22 3.59 7.16
C TYR A 18 -16.35 2.35 7.41
N VAL A 19 -17.01 1.22 7.63
CA VAL A 19 -16.34 -0.07 7.77
C VAL A 19 -16.68 -0.90 6.55
N PRO A 20 -15.69 -1.23 5.70
CA PRO A 20 -15.96 -2.04 4.51
C PRO A 20 -16.52 -3.41 4.88
N PRO A 21 -17.53 -3.90 4.14
CA PRO A 21 -18.03 -5.26 4.35
C PRO A 21 -16.95 -6.29 4.04
N GLY A 22 -17.00 -7.43 4.71
CA GLY A 22 -16.05 -8.52 4.51
C GLY A 22 -14.84 -8.51 5.43
N GLY A 23 -14.56 -7.39 6.10
CA GLY A 23 -13.45 -7.31 7.05
C GLY A 23 -12.07 -7.27 6.39
N PRO A 24 -11.00 -7.58 7.16
CA PRO A 24 -9.65 -7.59 6.63
C PRO A 24 -9.41 -8.71 5.64
N PRO A 25 -8.30 -8.65 4.85
CA PRO A 25 -7.95 -9.75 3.94
C PRO A 25 -7.85 -11.06 4.72
N GLN A 26 -8.47 -12.12 4.17
CA GLN A 26 -8.49 -13.43 4.83
C GLN A 26 -7.23 -14.23 4.55
N ALA A 27 -6.59 -14.01 3.40
CA ALA A 27 -5.36 -14.67 3.02
C ALA A 27 -4.31 -13.64 2.64
N GLY A 28 -3.10 -13.84 3.14
CA GLY A 28 -1.96 -13.03 2.72
C GLY A 28 -1.42 -13.47 1.37
N PRO A 29 -0.47 -12.71 0.81
CA PRO A 29 0.27 -13.13 -0.38
C PRO A 29 1.19 -14.31 -0.04
N SER A 30 1.76 -14.94 -1.09
CA SER A 30 2.69 -16.05 -0.88
C SER A 30 3.89 -15.63 -0.03
N ARG A 31 4.22 -16.42 0.97
CA ARG A 31 5.41 -16.19 1.79
C ARG A 31 6.70 -16.71 1.13
N ALA A 32 6.61 -17.23 -0.09
CA ALA A 32 7.77 -17.61 -0.87
C ALA A 32 8.37 -16.44 -1.66
N ILE A 33 7.68 -15.30 -1.70
CA ILE A 33 8.10 -14.15 -2.54
C ILE A 33 9.42 -13.56 -2.04
N PHE A 34 9.60 -13.43 -0.73
CA PHE A 34 10.82 -12.85 -0.16
C PHE A 34 12.08 -13.60 -0.61
N ALA A 35 12.03 -14.93 -0.65
CA ALA A 35 13.20 -15.74 -1.05
C ALA A 35 13.64 -15.45 -2.48
N HIS A 36 12.69 -15.05 -3.35
CA HIS A 36 13.00 -14.70 -4.74
C HIS A 36 13.48 -13.27 -4.91
N MET A 37 12.83 -12.33 -4.22
CA MET A 37 13.12 -10.89 -4.38
C MET A 37 14.30 -10.43 -3.53
N GLY A 38 14.34 -10.83 -2.28
CA GLY A 38 15.27 -10.29 -1.31
C GLY A 38 14.83 -8.92 -0.80
N GLN A 39 15.44 -8.50 0.29
CA GLN A 39 15.09 -7.26 0.99
C GLN A 39 15.28 -6.02 0.10
N ASP A 40 16.44 -5.93 -0.56
CA ASP A 40 16.78 -4.74 -1.34
C ASP A 40 15.79 -4.50 -2.48
N ASN A 41 15.35 -5.55 -3.15
CA ASN A 41 14.38 -5.42 -4.24
C ASN A 41 12.99 -5.05 -3.75
N ILE A 42 12.60 -5.53 -2.56
CA ILE A 42 11.33 -5.11 -1.95
C ILE A 42 11.39 -3.62 -1.60
N PHE A 43 12.51 -3.15 -1.06
CA PHE A 43 12.68 -1.72 -0.75
C PHE A 43 12.66 -0.86 -2.02
N ARG A 44 13.30 -1.33 -3.09
CA ARG A 44 13.27 -0.63 -4.40
C ARG A 44 11.86 -0.55 -4.97
N MET A 45 11.11 -1.65 -4.90
CA MET A 45 9.73 -1.69 -5.36
C MET A 45 8.87 -0.63 -4.63
N CYS A 46 9.00 -0.56 -3.32
CA CYS A 46 8.28 0.42 -2.52
C CYS A 46 8.73 1.84 -2.81
N ALA A 47 10.01 2.08 -3.02
CA ALA A 47 10.53 3.39 -3.40
C ALA A 47 9.96 3.84 -4.75
N ASP A 48 9.89 2.95 -5.73
CA ASP A 48 9.32 3.25 -7.05
C ASP A 48 7.81 3.54 -6.95
N PHE A 49 7.12 2.81 -6.09
CA PHE A 49 5.71 3.09 -5.81
C PHE A 49 5.52 4.51 -5.25
N TYR A 50 6.35 4.92 -4.29
CA TYR A 50 6.24 6.24 -3.71
C TYR A 50 6.65 7.38 -4.66
N VAL A 51 7.50 7.11 -5.64
CA VAL A 51 7.74 8.08 -6.72
C VAL A 51 6.43 8.39 -7.47
N ARG A 52 5.59 7.38 -7.69
CA ARG A 52 4.28 7.58 -8.34
C ARG A 52 3.30 8.28 -7.42
N ILE A 53 3.32 7.96 -6.13
CA ILE A 53 2.47 8.64 -5.14
C ILE A 53 2.80 10.14 -5.08
N GLU A 54 4.08 10.50 -5.15
CA GLU A 54 4.53 11.89 -5.06
C GLU A 54 3.84 12.79 -6.08
N THR A 55 3.60 12.30 -7.28
CA THR A 55 2.94 13.06 -8.36
C THR A 55 1.46 12.73 -8.51
N SER A 56 0.90 11.94 -7.59
CA SER A 56 -0.49 11.51 -7.68
C SER A 56 -1.44 12.49 -6.99
N PRO A 57 -2.74 12.43 -7.31
CA PRO A 57 -3.74 13.26 -6.64
C PRO A 57 -3.89 12.99 -5.13
N ILE A 58 -3.41 11.84 -4.65
CA ILE A 58 -3.52 11.48 -3.23
C ILE A 58 -2.26 11.79 -2.42
N ARG A 59 -1.29 12.52 -3.01
CA ARG A 59 -0.06 12.90 -2.31
C ARG A 59 -0.34 13.51 -0.93
N VAL A 60 -1.38 14.31 -0.84
CA VAL A 60 -1.76 15.05 0.36
C VAL A 60 -2.17 14.12 1.53
N LEU A 61 -2.56 12.87 1.25
CA LEU A 61 -2.93 11.91 2.30
C LEU A 61 -1.71 11.27 2.98
N PHE A 62 -0.51 11.52 2.47
CA PHE A 62 0.72 10.94 2.99
C PHE A 62 1.52 11.98 3.76
N SER A 63 2.43 11.51 4.63
CA SER A 63 3.32 12.40 5.35
C SER A 63 4.26 13.15 4.40
N ASP A 64 4.85 14.24 4.88
CA ASP A 64 5.82 15.00 4.09
C ASP A 64 7.09 14.20 3.82
N ASP A 65 7.41 13.22 4.67
CA ASP A 65 8.60 12.39 4.54
C ASP A 65 8.26 11.09 3.80
N LEU A 66 8.20 11.16 2.47
CA LEU A 66 7.93 9.98 1.65
C LEU A 66 9.04 8.92 1.71
N PRO A 67 10.35 9.26 1.78
CA PRO A 67 11.37 8.24 1.98
C PRO A 67 11.15 7.40 3.25
N GLU A 68 10.77 8.03 4.36
CA GLU A 68 10.46 7.28 5.58
C GLU A 68 9.18 6.44 5.43
N ALA A 69 8.14 6.98 4.80
CA ALA A 69 6.91 6.22 4.52
C ALA A 69 7.22 4.99 3.65
N SER A 70 8.08 5.14 2.65
CA SER A 70 8.51 4.04 1.79
C SER A 70 9.21 2.94 2.58
N LYS A 71 10.09 3.31 3.51
CA LYS A 71 10.80 2.34 4.35
C LYS A 71 9.84 1.58 5.27
N ARG A 72 8.83 2.25 5.80
CA ARG A 72 7.81 1.59 6.65
C ARG A 72 7.01 0.56 5.86
N LEU A 73 6.56 0.93 4.66
CA LEU A 73 5.83 0.01 3.80
C LEU A 73 6.71 -1.18 3.41
N ALA A 74 7.97 -0.93 3.04
CA ALA A 74 8.90 -1.98 2.66
C ALA A 74 9.17 -2.94 3.82
N ALA A 75 9.37 -2.42 5.03
CA ALA A 75 9.55 -3.26 6.22
C ALA A 75 8.34 -4.17 6.46
N PHE A 76 7.13 -3.61 6.29
CA PHE A 76 5.89 -4.38 6.41
C PHE A 76 5.84 -5.50 5.36
N PHE A 77 6.15 -5.19 4.11
CA PHE A 77 6.14 -6.20 3.04
C PHE A 77 7.22 -7.26 3.21
N VAL A 78 8.39 -6.92 3.70
CA VAL A 78 9.43 -7.94 3.97
C VAL A 78 8.87 -9.03 4.87
N GLY A 79 8.26 -8.68 5.98
CA GLY A 79 7.66 -9.66 6.87
C GLY A 79 6.48 -10.41 6.24
N LEU A 80 5.62 -9.67 5.55
CA LEU A 80 4.43 -10.23 4.91
C LEU A 80 4.78 -11.26 3.83
N LEU A 81 5.85 -11.02 3.09
CA LEU A 81 6.27 -11.86 1.96
C LEU A 81 7.20 -13.01 2.36
N GLY A 82 7.42 -13.22 3.64
CA GLY A 82 8.14 -14.39 4.17
C GLY A 82 9.52 -14.09 4.74
N GLY A 83 9.92 -12.82 4.80
CA GLY A 83 11.18 -12.41 5.41
C GLY A 83 11.05 -12.17 6.92
N PRO A 84 12.10 -11.59 7.52
CA PRO A 84 12.07 -11.30 8.96
C PRO A 84 11.03 -10.21 9.28
N PRO A 85 10.52 -10.15 10.53
CA PRO A 85 9.47 -9.19 10.91
C PRO A 85 10.04 -7.79 11.16
N LEU A 86 10.60 -7.17 10.12
CA LEU A 86 11.27 -5.88 10.23
C LEU A 86 10.36 -4.79 10.76
N TYR A 87 9.08 -4.77 10.33
CA TYR A 87 8.15 -3.74 10.78
C TYR A 87 7.95 -3.79 12.28
N GLN A 88 7.67 -5.00 12.81
CA GLN A 88 7.45 -5.18 14.24
C GLN A 88 8.70 -4.84 15.06
N GLN A 89 9.86 -5.17 14.54
CA GLN A 89 11.14 -4.87 15.21
C GLN A 89 11.41 -3.37 15.32
N GLN A 90 11.01 -2.59 14.31
CA GLN A 90 11.32 -1.16 14.24
C GLN A 90 10.17 -0.26 14.69
N TYR A 91 8.91 -0.66 14.45
CA TYR A 91 7.74 0.20 14.65
C TYR A 91 6.67 -0.41 15.55
N GLY A 92 6.84 -1.64 15.99
CA GLY A 92 5.86 -2.36 16.82
C GLY A 92 4.78 -3.03 16.01
N ASP A 93 3.64 -3.29 16.64
CA ASP A 93 2.53 -3.99 16.01
C ASP A 93 2.01 -3.22 14.77
N PRO A 94 1.86 -3.87 13.61
CA PRO A 94 1.42 -3.18 12.39
C PRO A 94 0.06 -2.49 12.52
N ARG A 95 -0.98 -3.18 12.93
CA ARG A 95 -2.32 -2.62 13.14
C ARG A 95 -2.68 -1.59 12.07
N MET A 96 -2.56 -2.00 10.80
CA MET A 96 -2.55 -1.07 9.67
C MET A 96 -3.84 -0.24 9.58
N ARG A 97 -5.01 -0.85 9.76
CA ARG A 97 -6.25 -0.08 9.72
C ARG A 97 -6.27 0.99 10.82
N ALA A 98 -5.88 0.63 12.04
CA ALA A 98 -5.85 1.60 13.15
C ALA A 98 -4.92 2.76 12.85
N ARG A 99 -3.74 2.48 12.26
CA ARG A 99 -2.78 3.52 11.91
C ARG A 99 -3.28 4.46 10.80
N HIS A 100 -4.19 3.98 9.94
CA HIS A 100 -4.74 4.78 8.85
C HIS A 100 -6.00 5.56 9.25
N MET A 101 -6.54 5.34 10.44
CA MET A 101 -7.77 6.03 10.87
C MET A 101 -7.59 7.54 11.00
N ALA A 102 -6.37 8.03 11.17
CA ALA A 102 -6.08 9.47 11.19
C ALA A 102 -6.23 10.13 9.81
N PHE A 103 -6.29 9.34 8.74
CA PHE A 103 -6.36 9.85 7.36
C PHE A 103 -7.69 9.46 6.74
N PRO A 104 -8.48 10.42 6.20
CA PRO A 104 -9.75 10.09 5.57
C PRO A 104 -9.50 9.45 4.19
N ILE A 105 -9.79 8.16 4.09
CA ILE A 105 -9.57 7.36 2.88
C ILE A 105 -10.91 6.92 2.32
N ASN A 106 -11.24 7.38 1.12
CA ASN A 106 -12.43 6.95 0.40
C ASN A 106 -12.06 6.03 -0.77
N GLU A 107 -13.06 5.54 -1.49
CA GLU A 107 -12.84 4.61 -2.61
C GLU A 107 -12.05 5.27 -3.76
N ALA A 108 -12.25 6.56 -4.02
CA ALA A 108 -11.49 7.26 -5.06
C ALA A 108 -10.00 7.29 -4.74
N ALA A 109 -9.65 7.56 -3.47
CA ALA A 109 -8.26 7.54 -3.02
C ALA A 109 -7.67 6.13 -3.12
N ARG A 110 -8.44 5.11 -2.74
CA ARG A 110 -8.01 3.71 -2.85
C ARG A 110 -7.68 3.33 -4.28
N GLN A 111 -8.52 3.71 -5.25
CA GLN A 111 -8.28 3.40 -6.65
C GLN A 111 -6.96 4.00 -7.15
N VAL A 112 -6.66 5.23 -6.77
CA VAL A 112 -5.38 5.85 -7.15
C VAL A 112 -4.21 5.06 -6.56
N TRP A 113 -4.31 4.64 -5.31
CA TRP A 113 -3.28 3.84 -4.63
C TRP A 113 -3.05 2.51 -5.36
N VAL A 114 -4.13 1.80 -5.68
CA VAL A 114 -4.07 0.52 -6.41
C VAL A 114 -3.43 0.72 -7.79
N ASP A 115 -3.84 1.77 -8.51
CA ASP A 115 -3.30 2.06 -9.84
C ASP A 115 -1.81 2.36 -9.79
N CYS A 116 -1.34 3.09 -8.78
CA CYS A 116 0.09 3.34 -8.58
C CYS A 116 0.86 2.04 -8.37
N PHE A 117 0.31 1.10 -7.59
CA PHE A 117 0.94 -0.20 -7.40
C PHE A 117 0.92 -1.04 -8.68
N ARG A 118 -0.19 -1.06 -9.40
CA ARG A 118 -0.27 -1.81 -10.66
C ARG A 118 0.77 -1.32 -11.65
N GLN A 119 0.96 -0.01 -11.76
CA GLN A 119 1.97 0.57 -12.64
C GLN A 119 3.39 0.21 -12.18
N THR A 120 3.63 0.24 -10.87
CA THR A 120 4.93 -0.15 -10.32
C THR A 120 5.25 -1.62 -10.62
N LEU A 121 4.24 -2.47 -10.59
CA LEU A 121 4.40 -3.91 -10.80
C LEU A 121 4.47 -4.32 -12.27
N GLU A 122 4.29 -3.41 -13.21
CA GLU A 122 4.55 -3.69 -14.61
C GLU A 122 6.04 -4.03 -14.79
N GLY A 123 6.31 -5.22 -15.35
CA GLY A 123 7.68 -5.70 -15.50
C GLY A 123 8.37 -6.04 -14.19
N ALA A 124 7.63 -6.37 -13.14
CA ALA A 124 8.17 -6.64 -11.81
C ALA A 124 9.16 -7.80 -11.77
N GLU A 125 8.97 -8.81 -12.61
CA GLU A 125 9.91 -9.94 -12.71
C GLU A 125 11.31 -9.44 -13.07
N THR A 126 11.40 -8.62 -14.10
CA THR A 126 12.68 -8.07 -14.56
C THR A 126 13.23 -7.02 -13.60
N LYS A 127 12.36 -6.12 -13.10
CA LYS A 127 12.80 -4.99 -12.27
C LYS A 127 13.21 -5.40 -10.86
N TYR A 128 12.50 -6.35 -10.26
CA TYR A 128 12.64 -6.67 -8.83
C TYR A 128 12.85 -8.15 -8.55
N GLY A 129 12.91 -9.00 -9.57
CA GLY A 129 12.97 -10.44 -9.36
C GLY A 129 11.68 -10.99 -8.77
N PHE A 130 10.55 -10.32 -9.01
CA PHE A 130 9.25 -10.78 -8.50
C PHE A 130 8.86 -12.08 -9.17
N PRO A 131 8.55 -13.16 -8.43
CA PRO A 131 8.19 -14.43 -9.04
C PRO A 131 6.82 -14.31 -9.71
N PRO A 132 6.73 -14.48 -11.04
CA PRO A 132 5.50 -14.18 -11.78
C PRO A 132 4.32 -15.06 -11.37
N GLN A 133 4.57 -16.28 -10.90
CA GLN A 133 3.49 -17.17 -10.44
C GLN A 133 2.78 -16.65 -9.19
N HIS A 134 3.42 -15.76 -8.42
CA HIS A 134 2.86 -15.20 -7.20
C HIS A 134 2.31 -13.77 -7.37
N LEU A 135 2.44 -13.20 -8.57
CA LEU A 135 1.98 -11.85 -8.83
C LEU A 135 0.45 -11.71 -8.75
N PRO A 136 -0.36 -12.61 -9.36
CA PRO A 136 -1.81 -12.49 -9.24
C PRO A 136 -2.29 -12.49 -7.79
N GLY A 137 -1.76 -13.36 -6.95
CA GLY A 137 -2.11 -13.41 -5.54
C GLY A 137 -1.71 -12.15 -4.78
N PHE A 138 -0.58 -11.56 -5.12
CA PHE A 138 -0.14 -10.30 -4.52
C PHE A 138 -1.06 -9.15 -4.93
N LEU A 139 -1.46 -9.08 -6.19
CA LEU A 139 -2.42 -8.07 -6.65
C LEU A 139 -3.78 -8.20 -5.95
N THR A 140 -4.26 -9.43 -5.79
CA THR A 140 -5.49 -9.69 -5.03
C THR A 140 -5.36 -9.21 -3.59
N PHE A 141 -4.23 -9.49 -2.94
CA PHE A 141 -3.97 -9.01 -1.58
C PHE A 141 -3.98 -7.48 -1.52
N LEU A 142 -3.32 -6.81 -2.44
CA LEU A 142 -3.28 -5.34 -2.46
C LEU A 142 -4.69 -4.75 -2.61
N ASP A 143 -5.53 -5.37 -3.45
CA ASP A 143 -6.90 -4.93 -3.63
C ASP A 143 -7.70 -5.08 -2.33
N GLU A 144 -7.64 -6.23 -1.69
CA GLU A 144 -8.37 -6.49 -0.45
C GLU A 144 -7.83 -5.68 0.72
N PHE A 145 -6.52 -5.57 0.83
CA PHE A 145 -5.86 -4.80 1.90
C PHE A 145 -6.24 -3.32 1.79
N SER A 146 -6.16 -2.74 0.60
CA SER A 146 -6.51 -1.34 0.40
C SER A 146 -8.00 -1.09 0.65
N ARG A 147 -8.85 -2.04 0.28
CA ARG A 147 -10.29 -1.94 0.58
C ARG A 147 -10.54 -1.86 2.08
N TRP A 148 -9.82 -2.67 2.85
CA TRP A 148 -9.96 -2.65 4.31
C TRP A 148 -9.49 -1.34 4.93
N MET A 149 -8.59 -0.60 4.26
CA MET A 149 -8.13 0.71 4.73
C MET A 149 -9.15 1.83 4.50
N VAL A 150 -10.12 1.66 3.62
CA VAL A 150 -11.18 2.66 3.37
C VAL A 150 -11.97 2.86 4.66
N ASN A 151 -12.09 4.13 5.08
CA ASN A 151 -12.74 4.50 6.34
C ASN A 151 -13.77 5.63 6.17
N ARG A 152 -13.98 6.10 4.96
CA ARG A 152 -14.98 7.10 4.61
C ARG A 152 -15.64 6.72 3.28
N ARG A 153 -16.89 7.14 3.11
CA ARG A 153 -17.57 7.01 1.84
C ARG A 153 -17.29 8.18 0.91
#